data_489a64247c9d2bdf1a8596254dc43e42
#
_entry.id   489a64247c9d2bdf1a8596254dc43e42
#
_cell.length_a   1.000
_cell.length_b   1.000
_cell.length_c   1.000
_cell.angle_alpha   90.00
_cell.angle_beta   90.00
_cell.angle_gamma   90.00
#
_symmetry.space_group_name_H-M   'P 1'
#
loop_
_entity.id
_entity.type
_entity.pdbx_description
1 polymer ?
#
loop_
_entity_poly.entity_id
_entity_poly.type
_entity_poly.pdbx_seq_one_letter_code
_entity_poly.pdbx_strand_id
1 'polypeptide(L)'
;EQVMLLSRQLANFTRGESDALRKAMGKKKKAIVDQMKPKFIKQGTENGHDPKVLEKIWGDWEKFASYAFNKSHATCYSWVAYQTAYVKAHYPAEFMAALMTRRFSQITEITKLMEECKALKVATLGPDVNESQIGFGVNKKGEIRFGLSAIKGMGTPAAEAIVSEREKNGPYKDIFDFAERVNLANVNRKAFESLAYSGGFDGFGVMREQFFTPNAKGELFIDLLVRYGQKYQMDKANAGLSLFGSEDVTVVHPPLP
;
A
#
# COMPACT_ATOMS: atom_id res chain seq x y z
N GLU A 1 -9.01 25.84 21.78
CA GLU A 1 -9.08 27.23 21.28
C GLU A 1 -10.10 28.06 22.06
N GLN A 2 -11.30 27.55 22.31
CA GLN A 2 -12.35 28.24 23.08
C GLN A 2 -11.91 28.52 24.53
N VAL A 3 -11.23 27.58 25.20
CA VAL A 3 -10.68 27.78 26.54
C VAL A 3 -9.66 28.93 26.56
N MET A 4 -8.79 28.99 25.55
CA MET A 4 -7.82 30.09 25.44
C MET A 4 -8.51 31.43 25.20
N LEU A 5 -9.54 31.46 24.36
CA LEU A 5 -10.27 32.69 24.06
C LEU A 5 -11.02 33.18 25.31
N LEU A 6 -11.82 32.29 25.93
CA LEU A 6 -12.64 32.62 27.09
C LEU A 6 -11.79 33.00 28.32
N SER A 7 -10.67 32.33 28.61
CA SER A 7 -9.80 32.71 29.71
C SER A 7 -9.21 34.11 29.56
N ARG A 8 -8.95 34.53 28.32
CA ARG A 8 -8.48 35.88 28.03
C ARG A 8 -9.58 36.93 28.11
N GLN A 9 -10.76 36.61 27.56
CA GLN A 9 -11.89 37.54 27.52
C GLN A 9 -12.52 37.77 28.91
N LEU A 10 -12.72 36.67 29.67
CA LEU A 10 -13.39 36.73 30.96
C LEU A 10 -12.44 37.14 32.11
N ALA A 11 -11.19 36.67 32.09
CA ALA A 11 -10.28 36.79 33.22
C ALA A 11 -8.94 37.45 32.86
N ASN A 12 -8.82 38.13 31.71
CA ASN A 12 -7.62 38.86 31.28
C ASN A 12 -6.34 37.99 31.30
N PHE A 13 -6.43 36.69 31.06
CA PHE A 13 -5.25 35.85 30.96
C PHE A 13 -4.37 36.31 29.80
N THR A 14 -3.09 36.35 30.02
CA THR A 14 -2.11 36.60 28.95
C THR A 14 -2.13 35.44 27.91
N ARG A 15 -1.53 35.67 26.74
CA ARG A 15 -1.38 34.61 25.74
C ARG A 15 -0.63 33.39 26.30
N GLY A 16 0.43 33.64 27.09
CA GLY A 16 1.20 32.56 27.73
C GLY A 16 0.40 31.76 28.74
N GLU A 17 -0.39 32.41 29.57
CA GLU A 17 -1.24 31.74 30.57
C GLU A 17 -2.39 30.95 29.94
N SER A 18 -3.04 31.50 28.93
CA SER A 18 -4.10 30.79 28.22
C SER A 18 -3.55 29.60 27.47
N ASP A 19 -2.34 29.65 26.92
CA ASP A 19 -1.67 28.52 26.28
C ASP A 19 -1.20 27.48 27.32
N ALA A 20 -0.71 27.91 28.47
CA ALA A 20 -0.38 27.02 29.60
C ALA A 20 -1.61 26.27 30.10
N LEU A 21 -2.75 26.95 30.26
CA LEU A 21 -4.04 26.32 30.60
C LEU A 21 -4.47 25.30 29.56
N ARG A 22 -4.44 25.64 28.26
CA ARG A 22 -4.74 24.73 27.18
C ARG A 22 -3.85 23.48 27.22
N LYS A 23 -2.54 23.65 27.39
CA LYS A 23 -1.56 22.56 27.49
C LYS A 23 -1.82 21.68 28.72
N ALA A 24 -2.14 22.30 29.86
CA ALA A 24 -2.44 21.57 31.09
C ALA A 24 -3.70 20.70 30.94
N MET A 25 -4.75 21.24 30.34
CA MET A 25 -5.97 20.51 30.04
C MET A 25 -5.74 19.38 29.04
N GLY A 26 -5.09 19.66 27.91
CA GLY A 26 -4.81 18.65 26.87
C GLY A 26 -3.90 17.52 27.36
N LYS A 27 -2.98 17.80 28.29
CA LYS A 27 -2.08 16.81 28.90
C LYS A 27 -2.62 16.24 30.22
N LYS A 28 -3.85 16.57 30.59
CA LYS A 28 -4.53 16.12 31.82
C LYS A 28 -3.73 16.42 33.11
N LYS A 29 -3.02 17.55 33.15
CA LYS A 29 -2.21 17.98 34.30
C LYS A 29 -3.09 18.73 35.32
N LYS A 30 -3.85 17.98 36.12
CA LYS A 30 -4.82 18.51 37.07
C LYS A 30 -4.23 19.55 38.01
N ALA A 31 -3.06 19.32 38.59
CA ALA A 31 -2.41 20.22 39.54
C ALA A 31 -2.20 21.65 38.95
N ILE A 32 -1.86 21.76 37.67
CA ILE A 32 -1.68 23.07 37.02
C ILE A 32 -3.04 23.74 36.78
N VAL A 33 -4.05 22.96 36.38
CA VAL A 33 -5.42 23.48 36.20
C VAL A 33 -5.95 24.01 37.54
N ASP A 34 -5.80 23.26 38.64
CA ASP A 34 -6.24 23.66 39.97
C ASP A 34 -5.53 24.94 40.45
N GLN A 35 -4.24 25.11 40.17
CA GLN A 35 -3.47 26.35 40.48
C GLN A 35 -3.97 27.59 39.75
N MET A 36 -4.51 27.44 38.56
CA MET A 36 -4.97 28.56 37.74
C MET A 36 -6.41 28.99 38.05
N LYS A 37 -7.19 28.14 38.68
CA LYS A 37 -8.61 28.38 39.03
C LYS A 37 -8.81 29.64 39.90
N PRO A 38 -8.10 29.86 41.02
CA PRO A 38 -8.30 31.02 41.84
C PRO A 38 -8.07 32.34 41.10
N LYS A 39 -7.05 32.37 40.25
CA LYS A 39 -6.75 33.54 39.41
C LYS A 39 -7.88 33.81 38.42
N PHE A 40 -8.41 32.79 37.74
CA PHE A 40 -9.51 32.94 36.80
C PHE A 40 -10.76 33.48 37.46
N ILE A 41 -11.15 32.96 38.61
CA ILE A 41 -12.34 33.42 39.37
C ILE A 41 -12.12 34.85 39.83
N LYS A 42 -10.95 35.15 40.44
CA LYS A 42 -10.65 36.51 40.94
C LYS A 42 -10.69 37.56 39.83
N GLN A 43 -9.92 37.38 38.79
CA GLN A 43 -9.82 38.34 37.70
C GLN A 43 -11.13 38.44 36.90
N GLY A 44 -11.86 37.35 36.72
CA GLY A 44 -13.17 37.40 36.09
C GLY A 44 -14.20 38.17 36.90
N THR A 45 -14.15 38.08 38.22
CA THR A 45 -15.02 38.84 39.13
C THR A 45 -14.65 40.35 39.09
N GLU A 46 -13.35 40.67 39.07
CA GLU A 46 -12.89 42.03 38.88
C GLU A 46 -13.31 42.64 37.56
N ASN A 47 -13.49 41.83 36.53
CA ASN A 47 -14.05 42.23 35.23
C ASN A 47 -15.59 42.34 35.18
N GLY A 48 -16.26 42.18 36.33
CA GLY A 48 -17.71 42.34 36.45
C GLY A 48 -18.54 41.08 36.14
N HIS A 49 -17.90 39.89 36.06
CA HIS A 49 -18.62 38.63 35.85
C HIS A 49 -19.06 38.01 37.18
N ASP A 50 -20.21 37.32 37.19
CA ASP A 50 -20.74 36.60 38.36
C ASP A 50 -19.78 35.45 38.76
N PRO A 51 -19.26 35.41 39.99
CA PRO A 51 -18.39 34.32 40.44
C PRO A 51 -19.00 32.92 40.28
N LYS A 52 -20.31 32.77 40.49
CA LYS A 52 -21.01 31.48 40.30
C LYS A 52 -20.97 31.00 38.83
N VAL A 53 -21.08 31.94 37.91
CA VAL A 53 -21.00 31.62 36.49
C VAL A 53 -19.56 31.24 36.12
N LEU A 54 -18.56 31.93 36.64
CA LEU A 54 -17.14 31.60 36.42
C LEU A 54 -16.77 30.25 37.01
N GLU A 55 -17.26 29.92 38.22
CA GLU A 55 -17.06 28.60 38.84
C GLU A 55 -17.70 27.48 38.02
N LYS A 56 -18.89 27.71 37.49
CA LYS A 56 -19.56 26.77 36.60
C LYS A 56 -18.76 26.54 35.32
N ILE A 57 -18.31 27.61 34.68
CA ILE A 57 -17.47 27.52 33.47
C ILE A 57 -16.20 26.72 33.76
N TRP A 58 -15.54 27.01 34.88
CA TRP A 58 -14.33 26.27 35.26
C TRP A 58 -14.62 24.79 35.57
N GLY A 59 -15.66 24.49 36.28
CA GLY A 59 -16.10 23.12 36.55
C GLY A 59 -16.44 22.33 35.27
N ASP A 60 -17.06 22.99 34.29
CA ASP A 60 -17.31 22.39 32.99
C ASP A 60 -15.98 22.16 32.23
N TRP A 61 -14.98 23.06 32.34
CA TRP A 61 -13.65 22.85 31.78
C TRP A 61 -12.90 21.68 32.47
N GLU A 62 -13.02 21.51 33.78
CA GLU A 62 -12.42 20.38 34.49
C GLU A 62 -13.00 19.05 34.04
N LYS A 63 -14.34 18.97 33.87
CA LYS A 63 -15.02 17.78 33.29
C LYS A 63 -14.56 17.54 31.86
N PHE A 64 -14.49 18.59 31.06
CA PHE A 64 -14.08 18.53 29.68
C PHE A 64 -12.62 18.09 29.55
N ALA A 65 -11.72 18.54 30.43
CA ALA A 65 -10.31 18.17 30.43
C ALA A 65 -10.08 16.65 30.59
N SER A 66 -11.00 15.94 31.24
CA SER A 66 -10.91 14.48 31.36
C SER A 66 -11.25 13.75 30.06
N TYR A 67 -12.10 14.32 29.19
CA TYR A 67 -12.58 13.74 27.94
C TYR A 67 -12.29 14.60 26.71
N ALA A 68 -11.62 15.75 26.87
CA ALA A 68 -11.37 16.65 25.77
C ALA A 68 -10.48 16.02 24.69
N PHE A 69 -10.91 16.21 23.47
CA PHE A 69 -10.13 15.90 22.28
C PHE A 69 -9.98 17.14 21.41
N ASN A 70 -8.84 17.30 20.75
CA ASN A 70 -8.58 18.46 19.91
C ASN A 70 -9.61 18.52 18.76
N LYS A 71 -10.43 19.58 18.71
CA LYS A 71 -11.46 19.76 17.70
C LYS A 71 -10.89 19.82 16.29
N SER A 72 -9.79 20.54 16.10
CA SER A 72 -9.13 20.66 14.79
C SER A 72 -8.66 19.29 14.30
N HIS A 73 -8.04 18.49 15.20
CA HIS A 73 -7.64 17.13 14.89
C HIS A 73 -8.85 16.25 14.52
N ALA A 74 -9.91 16.27 15.32
CA ALA A 74 -11.12 15.51 15.06
C ALA A 74 -11.75 15.90 13.71
N THR A 75 -11.82 17.19 13.40
CA THR A 75 -12.36 17.71 12.13
C THR A 75 -11.53 17.22 10.93
N CYS A 76 -10.20 17.32 11.00
CA CYS A 76 -9.33 16.86 9.92
C CYS A 76 -9.46 15.34 9.70
N TYR A 77 -9.47 14.56 10.77
CA TYR A 77 -9.62 13.10 10.64
C TYR A 77 -11.02 12.69 10.19
N SER A 78 -12.07 13.39 10.64
CA SER A 78 -13.43 13.13 10.14
C SER A 78 -13.55 13.43 8.65
N TRP A 79 -12.88 14.48 8.17
CA TRP A 79 -12.83 14.79 6.75
C TRP A 79 -12.17 13.67 5.92
N VAL A 80 -10.98 13.21 6.35
CA VAL A 80 -10.28 12.10 5.69
C VAL A 80 -11.10 10.81 5.77
N ALA A 81 -11.70 10.52 6.93
CA ALA A 81 -12.56 9.34 7.11
C ALA A 81 -13.75 9.37 6.16
N TYR A 82 -14.39 10.53 6.00
CA TYR A 82 -15.48 10.68 5.04
C TYR A 82 -15.02 10.45 3.60
N GLN A 83 -13.87 11.03 3.21
CA GLN A 83 -13.31 10.82 1.86
C GLN A 83 -13.02 9.34 1.58
N THR A 84 -12.39 8.64 2.52
CA THR A 84 -12.10 7.21 2.37
C THR A 84 -13.37 6.37 2.31
N ALA A 85 -14.37 6.69 3.12
CA ALA A 85 -15.67 6.02 3.08
C ALA A 85 -16.40 6.26 1.75
N TYR A 86 -16.35 7.49 1.24
CA TYR A 86 -16.92 7.84 -0.07
C TYR A 86 -16.27 7.05 -1.21
N VAL A 87 -14.92 7.05 -1.25
CA VAL A 87 -14.18 6.30 -2.29
C VAL A 87 -14.50 4.81 -2.20
N LYS A 88 -14.53 4.23 -0.98
CA LYS A 88 -14.87 2.82 -0.79
C LYS A 88 -16.31 2.49 -1.27
N ALA A 89 -17.27 3.40 -1.05
CA ALA A 89 -18.66 3.20 -1.44
C ALA A 89 -18.87 3.29 -2.96
N HIS A 90 -18.17 4.19 -3.63
CA HIS A 90 -18.37 4.47 -5.06
C HIS A 90 -17.35 3.79 -5.98
N TYR A 91 -16.15 3.48 -5.47
CA TYR A 91 -15.04 2.87 -6.20
C TYR A 91 -14.39 1.74 -5.38
N PRO A 92 -15.18 0.71 -5.00
CA PRO A 92 -14.71 -0.31 -4.06
C PRO A 92 -13.50 -1.08 -4.57
N ALA A 93 -13.42 -1.40 -5.86
CA ALA A 93 -12.31 -2.15 -6.44
C ALA A 93 -10.99 -1.35 -6.35
N GLU A 94 -11.01 -0.09 -6.74
CA GLU A 94 -9.85 0.81 -6.71
C GLU A 94 -9.40 1.07 -5.26
N PHE A 95 -10.34 1.29 -4.36
CA PHE A 95 -10.04 1.48 -2.94
C PHE A 95 -9.37 0.24 -2.34
N MET A 96 -9.92 -0.95 -2.60
CA MET A 96 -9.38 -2.20 -2.07
C MET A 96 -8.01 -2.51 -2.70
N ALA A 97 -7.83 -2.32 -4.01
CA ALA A 97 -6.54 -2.51 -4.68
C ALA A 97 -5.46 -1.57 -4.11
N ALA A 98 -5.78 -0.30 -3.88
CA ALA A 98 -4.87 0.66 -3.27
C ALA A 98 -4.50 0.26 -1.83
N LEU A 99 -5.46 -0.21 -1.03
CA LEU A 99 -5.25 -0.65 0.34
C LEU A 99 -4.38 -1.92 0.39
N MET A 100 -4.65 -2.91 -0.47
CA MET A 100 -3.84 -4.12 -0.61
C MET A 100 -2.41 -3.79 -1.04
N THR A 101 -2.22 -2.84 -1.96
CA THR A 101 -0.89 -2.38 -2.38
C THR A 101 -0.11 -1.79 -1.21
N ARG A 102 -0.74 -1.05 -0.30
CA ARG A 102 -0.09 -0.51 0.90
C ARG A 102 0.23 -1.59 1.95
N ARG A 103 -0.39 -2.75 1.87
CA ARG A 103 -0.27 -3.85 2.84
C ARG A 103 0.34 -5.11 2.24
N PHE A 104 0.94 -5.06 1.05
CA PHE A 104 1.39 -6.23 0.30
C PHE A 104 2.34 -7.18 1.07
N SER A 105 3.14 -6.66 2.01
CA SER A 105 4.04 -7.45 2.84
C SER A 105 3.36 -8.13 4.05
N GLN A 106 2.07 -7.83 4.31
CA GLN A 106 1.31 -8.30 5.48
C GLN A 106 0.24 -9.30 5.02
N ILE A 107 0.62 -10.57 4.83
CA ILE A 107 -0.27 -11.58 4.25
C ILE A 107 -1.59 -11.75 5.00
N THR A 108 -1.58 -11.66 6.33
CA THR A 108 -2.80 -11.72 7.16
C THR A 108 -3.77 -10.59 6.87
N GLU A 109 -3.26 -9.38 6.61
CA GLU A 109 -4.09 -8.24 6.23
C GLU A 109 -4.62 -8.40 4.81
N ILE A 110 -3.80 -8.88 3.87
CA ILE A 110 -4.25 -9.19 2.51
C ILE A 110 -5.39 -10.20 2.53
N THR A 111 -5.29 -11.27 3.32
CA THR A 111 -6.36 -12.27 3.44
C THR A 111 -7.67 -11.65 3.92
N LYS A 112 -7.64 -10.82 4.97
CA LYS A 112 -8.85 -10.11 5.45
C LYS A 112 -9.44 -9.19 4.38
N LEU A 113 -8.58 -8.47 3.64
CA LEU A 113 -9.03 -7.58 2.57
C LEU A 113 -9.64 -8.37 1.40
N MET A 114 -9.14 -9.57 1.08
CA MET A 114 -9.75 -10.45 0.09
C MET A 114 -11.13 -10.97 0.53
N GLU A 115 -11.29 -11.27 1.82
CA GLU A 115 -12.61 -11.63 2.38
C GLU A 115 -13.58 -10.45 2.27
N GLU A 116 -13.13 -9.24 2.53
CA GLU A 116 -13.93 -8.04 2.37
C GLU A 116 -14.31 -7.79 0.90
N CYS A 117 -13.38 -8.03 -0.04
CA CYS A 117 -13.68 -7.96 -1.48
C CYS A 117 -14.82 -8.92 -1.86
N LYS A 118 -14.84 -10.14 -1.31
CA LYS A 118 -15.95 -11.08 -1.54
C LYS A 118 -17.29 -10.52 -1.03
N ALA A 119 -17.30 -9.90 0.16
CA ALA A 119 -18.49 -9.28 0.71
C ALA A 119 -18.98 -8.10 -0.15
N LEU A 120 -18.06 -7.34 -0.73
CA LEU A 120 -18.33 -6.24 -1.65
C LEU A 120 -18.66 -6.70 -3.08
N LYS A 121 -18.62 -8.02 -3.36
CA LYS A 121 -18.80 -8.63 -4.69
C LYS A 121 -17.75 -8.15 -5.72
N VAL A 122 -16.56 -7.80 -5.26
CA VAL A 122 -15.41 -7.45 -6.09
C VAL A 122 -14.56 -8.70 -6.26
N ALA A 123 -14.42 -9.17 -7.51
CA ALA A 123 -13.59 -10.33 -7.81
C ALA A 123 -12.11 -10.00 -7.63
N THR A 124 -11.36 -10.95 -7.04
CA THR A 124 -9.91 -10.88 -6.91
C THR A 124 -9.27 -12.01 -7.70
N LEU A 125 -8.41 -11.67 -8.64
CA LEU A 125 -7.76 -12.59 -9.56
C LEU A 125 -6.31 -12.80 -9.15
N GLY A 126 -5.77 -14.00 -9.39
CA GLY A 126 -4.36 -14.32 -9.18
C GLY A 126 -3.42 -13.45 -10.02
N PRO A 127 -2.09 -13.55 -9.81
CA PRO A 127 -1.13 -12.83 -10.64
C PRO A 127 -1.12 -13.37 -12.07
N ASP A 128 -0.75 -12.51 -13.02
CA ASP A 128 -0.57 -12.82 -14.43
C ASP A 128 0.49 -11.87 -15.01
N VAL A 129 1.52 -12.40 -15.68
CA VAL A 129 2.62 -11.60 -16.22
C VAL A 129 2.17 -10.61 -17.29
N ASN A 130 1.04 -10.89 -17.96
CA ASN A 130 0.47 -10.02 -18.98
C ASN A 130 -0.54 -8.99 -18.47
N GLU A 131 -1.12 -9.19 -17.27
CA GLU A 131 -2.11 -8.27 -16.73
C GLU A 131 -1.67 -7.56 -15.45
N SER A 132 -0.92 -8.25 -14.57
CA SER A 132 -0.54 -7.70 -13.27
C SER A 132 0.32 -6.45 -13.39
N GLN A 133 0.05 -5.49 -12.51
CA GLN A 133 0.93 -4.36 -12.28
C GLN A 133 1.94 -4.69 -11.15
N ILE A 134 2.83 -3.75 -10.82
CA ILE A 134 3.77 -3.91 -9.70
C ILE A 134 2.98 -4.12 -8.39
N GLY A 135 1.99 -3.26 -8.11
CA GLY A 135 1.03 -3.42 -7.03
C GLY A 135 -0.29 -4.04 -7.51
N PHE A 136 -1.26 -4.15 -6.61
CA PHE A 136 -2.62 -4.56 -6.98
C PHE A 136 -3.24 -3.51 -7.91
N GLY A 137 -3.90 -3.96 -8.96
CA GLY A 137 -4.54 -3.10 -9.95
C GLY A 137 -5.97 -3.55 -10.25
N VAL A 138 -6.76 -2.66 -10.84
CA VAL A 138 -8.12 -2.98 -11.31
C VAL A 138 -8.09 -3.11 -12.82
N ASN A 139 -8.62 -4.22 -13.34
CA ASN A 139 -8.72 -4.44 -14.79
C ASN A 139 -9.97 -3.74 -15.37
N LYS A 140 -10.11 -3.79 -16.71
CA LYS A 140 -11.24 -3.18 -17.43
C LYS A 140 -12.62 -3.73 -17.05
N LYS A 141 -12.66 -4.90 -16.39
CA LYS A 141 -13.90 -5.52 -15.91
C LYS A 141 -14.25 -5.12 -14.48
N GLY A 142 -13.43 -4.29 -13.82
CA GLY A 142 -13.61 -3.92 -12.42
C GLY A 142 -13.13 -4.99 -11.42
N GLU A 143 -12.33 -5.96 -11.87
CA GLU A 143 -11.78 -7.02 -11.02
C GLU A 143 -10.38 -6.63 -10.54
N ILE A 144 -10.05 -6.99 -9.31
CA ILE A 144 -8.72 -6.72 -8.74
C ILE A 144 -7.75 -7.81 -9.19
N ARG A 145 -6.66 -7.41 -9.85
CA ARG A 145 -5.55 -8.30 -10.22
C ARG A 145 -4.44 -8.22 -9.16
N PHE A 146 -3.94 -9.39 -8.75
CA PHE A 146 -2.85 -9.50 -7.76
C PHE A 146 -1.57 -8.85 -8.29
N GLY A 147 -0.91 -8.02 -7.48
CA GLY A 147 0.33 -7.33 -7.85
C GLY A 147 1.54 -8.26 -7.85
N LEU A 148 2.45 -8.09 -8.81
CA LEU A 148 3.64 -8.95 -8.92
C LEU A 148 4.55 -8.84 -7.67
N SER A 149 4.72 -7.65 -7.10
CA SER A 149 5.55 -7.46 -5.90
C SER A 149 4.95 -8.06 -4.62
N ALA A 150 3.67 -8.45 -4.63
CA ALA A 150 3.04 -9.13 -3.52
C ALA A 150 3.24 -10.66 -3.55
N ILE A 151 3.81 -11.20 -4.62
CA ILE A 151 4.15 -12.62 -4.73
C ILE A 151 5.36 -12.90 -3.81
N LYS A 152 5.24 -13.90 -2.94
CA LYS A 152 6.33 -14.28 -2.05
C LYS A 152 7.57 -14.70 -2.85
N GLY A 153 8.70 -14.04 -2.59
CA GLY A 153 9.96 -14.30 -3.29
C GLY A 153 10.17 -13.46 -4.55
N MET A 154 9.18 -12.66 -4.96
CA MET A 154 9.30 -11.67 -6.02
C MET A 154 9.77 -10.34 -5.41
N GLY A 155 10.89 -9.81 -5.87
CA GLY A 155 11.36 -8.48 -5.50
C GLY A 155 10.74 -7.40 -6.39
N THR A 156 10.63 -6.19 -5.88
CA THR A 156 10.17 -5.02 -6.67
C THR A 156 10.93 -4.84 -7.98
N PRO A 157 12.30 -4.97 -8.03
CA PRO A 157 13.03 -4.86 -9.29
C PRO A 157 12.63 -5.90 -10.36
N ALA A 158 12.27 -7.11 -9.93
CA ALA A 158 11.79 -8.13 -10.86
C ALA A 158 10.40 -7.80 -11.39
N ALA A 159 9.50 -7.34 -10.53
CA ALA A 159 8.16 -6.89 -10.92
C ALA A 159 8.23 -5.70 -11.89
N GLU A 160 9.09 -4.72 -11.61
CA GLU A 160 9.32 -3.55 -12.48
C GLU A 160 9.87 -3.96 -13.85
N ALA A 161 10.83 -4.89 -13.90
CA ALA A 161 11.41 -5.37 -15.14
C ALA A 161 10.35 -6.06 -16.03
N ILE A 162 9.47 -6.88 -15.44
CA ILE A 162 8.40 -7.57 -16.16
C ILE A 162 7.39 -6.56 -16.73
N VAL A 163 6.93 -5.63 -15.89
CA VAL A 163 5.92 -4.64 -16.30
C VAL A 163 6.47 -3.70 -17.36
N SER A 164 7.68 -3.13 -17.15
CA SER A 164 8.29 -2.19 -18.08
C SER A 164 8.56 -2.83 -19.45
N GLU A 165 9.03 -4.09 -19.49
CA GLU A 165 9.26 -4.81 -20.74
C GLU A 165 7.95 -5.02 -21.49
N ARG A 166 6.89 -5.44 -20.81
CA ARG A 166 5.56 -5.62 -21.38
C ARG A 166 4.96 -4.31 -21.89
N GLU A 167 5.11 -3.22 -21.16
CA GLU A 167 4.59 -1.90 -21.57
C GLU A 167 5.31 -1.35 -22.79
N LYS A 168 6.62 -1.62 -22.92
CA LYS A 168 7.44 -1.16 -24.04
C LYS A 168 7.23 -1.97 -25.30
N ASN A 169 7.18 -3.29 -25.18
CA ASN A 169 7.28 -4.22 -26.32
C ASN A 169 6.00 -5.10 -26.50
N GLY A 170 4.93 -4.80 -25.76
CA GLY A 170 3.66 -5.52 -25.81
C GLY A 170 3.62 -6.78 -24.96
N PRO A 171 2.44 -7.43 -24.85
CA PRO A 171 2.26 -8.64 -24.08
C PRO A 171 3.24 -9.74 -24.48
N TYR A 172 3.60 -10.59 -23.51
CA TYR A 172 4.36 -11.80 -23.78
C TYR A 172 3.47 -12.83 -24.47
N LYS A 173 3.97 -13.44 -25.53
CA LYS A 173 3.20 -14.40 -26.38
C LYS A 173 3.07 -15.77 -25.69
N ASP A 174 4.17 -16.24 -25.12
CA ASP A 174 4.30 -17.52 -24.45
C ASP A 174 5.44 -17.48 -23.43
N ILE A 175 5.72 -18.62 -22.81
CA ILE A 175 6.74 -18.76 -21.78
C ILE A 175 8.17 -18.57 -22.32
N PHE A 176 8.41 -18.87 -23.59
CA PHE A 176 9.71 -18.70 -24.23
C PHE A 176 9.94 -17.25 -24.59
N ASP A 177 8.98 -16.54 -25.19
CA ASP A 177 9.02 -15.12 -25.43
C ASP A 177 9.22 -14.33 -24.12
N PHE A 178 8.62 -14.79 -23.01
CA PHE A 178 8.90 -14.22 -21.69
C PHE A 178 10.36 -14.37 -21.30
N ALA A 179 10.94 -15.56 -21.41
CA ALA A 179 12.33 -15.83 -21.04
C ALA A 179 13.35 -15.11 -21.95
N GLU A 180 13.01 -14.92 -23.21
CA GLU A 180 13.83 -14.21 -24.21
C GLU A 180 13.91 -12.70 -23.96
N ARG A 181 12.79 -12.10 -23.50
CA ARG A 181 12.63 -10.65 -23.41
C ARG A 181 12.90 -10.07 -22.02
N VAL A 182 12.54 -10.80 -20.97
CA VAL A 182 12.65 -10.29 -19.59
C VAL A 182 14.11 -10.13 -19.18
N ASN A 183 14.41 -9.08 -18.41
CA ASN A 183 15.76 -8.88 -17.89
C ASN A 183 16.11 -9.94 -16.83
N LEU A 184 16.89 -10.95 -17.23
CA LEU A 184 17.27 -12.09 -16.38
C LEU A 184 18.20 -11.74 -15.21
N ALA A 185 18.82 -10.54 -15.21
CA ALA A 185 19.56 -10.06 -14.05
C ALA A 185 18.62 -9.69 -12.89
N ASN A 186 17.43 -9.16 -13.19
CA ASN A 186 16.41 -8.79 -12.22
C ASN A 186 15.42 -9.94 -11.99
N VAL A 187 15.04 -10.66 -13.03
CA VAL A 187 14.09 -11.80 -13.00
C VAL A 187 14.90 -13.09 -13.02
N ASN A 188 15.41 -13.46 -11.85
CA ASN A 188 16.25 -14.64 -11.69
C ASN A 188 15.39 -15.93 -11.56
N ARG A 189 16.05 -17.10 -11.45
CA ARG A 189 15.40 -18.41 -11.27
C ARG A 189 14.34 -18.41 -10.17
N LYS A 190 14.61 -17.76 -9.03
CA LYS A 190 13.67 -17.69 -7.92
C LYS A 190 12.39 -16.91 -8.27
N ALA A 191 12.52 -15.87 -9.09
CA ALA A 191 11.36 -15.12 -9.59
C ALA A 191 10.52 -15.97 -10.54
N PHE A 192 11.15 -16.73 -11.46
CA PHE A 192 10.44 -17.72 -12.29
C PHE A 192 9.69 -18.75 -11.45
N GLU A 193 10.34 -19.31 -10.45
CA GLU A 193 9.75 -20.26 -9.51
C GLU A 193 8.53 -19.67 -8.78
N SER A 194 8.67 -18.43 -8.29
CA SER A 194 7.59 -17.73 -7.61
C SER A 194 6.39 -17.44 -8.52
N LEU A 195 6.64 -17.09 -9.79
CA LEU A 195 5.60 -16.92 -10.80
C LEU A 195 4.90 -18.24 -11.13
N ALA A 196 5.65 -19.33 -11.33
CA ALA A 196 5.08 -20.63 -11.61
C ALA A 196 4.19 -21.12 -10.46
N TYR A 197 4.64 -21.04 -9.20
CA TYR A 197 3.83 -21.44 -8.05
C TYR A 197 2.58 -20.58 -7.84
N SER A 198 2.70 -19.27 -8.09
CA SER A 198 1.57 -18.35 -7.89
C SER A 198 0.55 -18.35 -9.04
N GLY A 199 0.87 -18.97 -10.17
CA GLY A 199 0.03 -18.98 -11.36
C GLY A 199 0.26 -17.79 -12.29
N GLY A 200 1.37 -17.05 -12.12
CA GLY A 200 1.73 -15.92 -12.98
C GLY A 200 1.89 -16.28 -14.46
N PHE A 201 2.09 -17.56 -14.77
CA PHE A 201 2.23 -18.11 -16.11
C PHE A 201 1.02 -18.91 -16.62
N ASP A 202 -0.06 -19.00 -15.83
CA ASP A 202 -1.25 -19.81 -16.20
C ASP A 202 -1.83 -19.39 -17.57
N GLY A 203 -1.71 -18.08 -17.92
CA GLY A 203 -2.15 -17.54 -19.20
C GLY A 203 -1.42 -18.13 -20.44
N PHE A 204 -0.27 -18.78 -20.24
CA PHE A 204 0.48 -19.44 -21.34
C PHE A 204 0.09 -20.88 -21.60
N GLY A 205 -0.86 -21.44 -20.85
CA GLY A 205 -1.31 -22.81 -21.03
C GLY A 205 -0.33 -23.89 -20.56
N VAL A 206 0.72 -23.51 -19.81
CA VAL A 206 1.66 -24.41 -19.18
C VAL A 206 1.18 -24.69 -17.76
N MET A 207 0.96 -25.97 -17.42
CA MET A 207 0.54 -26.34 -16.07
C MET A 207 1.66 -26.12 -15.06
N ARG A 208 1.29 -25.65 -13.86
CA ARG A 208 2.27 -25.32 -12.81
C ARG A 208 3.20 -26.47 -12.45
N GLU A 209 2.69 -27.70 -12.43
CA GLU A 209 3.47 -28.91 -12.15
C GLU A 209 4.55 -29.18 -13.20
N GLN A 210 4.31 -28.80 -14.46
CA GLN A 210 5.26 -29.01 -15.55
C GLN A 210 6.57 -28.26 -15.34
N PHE A 211 6.55 -27.12 -14.65
CA PHE A 211 7.78 -26.39 -14.32
C PHE A 211 8.72 -27.16 -13.40
N PHE A 212 8.17 -28.07 -12.59
CA PHE A 212 8.90 -28.79 -11.54
C PHE A 212 8.98 -30.31 -11.79
N THR A 213 8.47 -30.77 -12.92
CA THR A 213 8.58 -32.17 -13.32
C THR A 213 9.94 -32.40 -13.97
N PRO A 214 10.75 -33.36 -13.46
CA PRO A 214 12.07 -33.66 -14.05
C PRO A 214 11.89 -34.39 -15.38
N ASN A 215 12.75 -34.04 -16.35
CA ASN A 215 12.86 -34.80 -17.61
C ASN A 215 13.59 -36.14 -17.40
N ALA A 216 13.78 -36.92 -18.47
CA ALA A 216 14.51 -38.20 -18.44
C ALA A 216 15.97 -38.09 -17.93
N LYS A 217 16.55 -36.90 -17.92
CA LYS A 217 17.90 -36.62 -17.39
C LYS A 217 17.88 -36.04 -15.97
N GLY A 218 16.69 -35.95 -15.34
CA GLY A 218 16.54 -35.38 -13.99
C GLY A 218 16.56 -33.85 -13.94
N GLU A 219 16.50 -33.14 -15.09
CA GLU A 219 16.51 -31.68 -15.13
C GLU A 219 15.08 -31.13 -15.09
N LEU A 220 14.85 -30.08 -14.31
CA LEU A 220 13.55 -29.41 -14.23
C LEU A 220 13.36 -28.46 -15.42
N PHE A 221 12.12 -28.39 -15.93
CA PHE A 221 11.80 -27.50 -17.05
C PHE A 221 12.13 -26.04 -16.73
N ILE A 222 11.89 -25.60 -15.49
CA ILE A 222 12.23 -24.22 -15.08
C ILE A 222 13.72 -23.92 -15.22
N ASP A 223 14.61 -24.89 -14.94
CA ASP A 223 16.06 -24.70 -15.07
C ASP A 223 16.49 -24.65 -16.53
N LEU A 224 15.85 -25.49 -17.37
CA LEU A 224 16.03 -25.48 -18.82
C LEU A 224 15.58 -24.15 -19.42
N LEU A 225 14.44 -23.62 -18.98
CA LEU A 225 13.86 -22.37 -19.45
C LEU A 225 14.77 -21.17 -19.13
N VAL A 226 15.27 -21.08 -17.89
CA VAL A 226 16.16 -19.99 -17.50
C VAL A 226 17.49 -20.06 -18.29
N ARG A 227 18.07 -21.25 -18.46
CA ARG A 227 19.28 -21.44 -19.29
C ARG A 227 19.04 -21.08 -20.76
N TYR A 228 17.88 -21.45 -21.28
CA TYR A 228 17.44 -21.10 -22.64
C TYR A 228 17.43 -19.58 -22.81
N GLY A 229 16.74 -18.84 -21.95
CA GLY A 229 16.66 -17.40 -22.01
C GLY A 229 18.03 -16.72 -21.91
N GLN A 230 18.90 -17.20 -21.00
CA GLN A 230 20.29 -16.70 -20.86
C GLN A 230 21.09 -16.88 -22.15
N LYS A 231 21.00 -18.08 -22.76
CA LYS A 231 21.69 -18.39 -24.01
C LYS A 231 21.16 -17.51 -25.14
N TYR A 232 19.85 -17.43 -25.29
CA TYR A 232 19.20 -16.61 -26.31
C TYR A 232 19.64 -15.14 -26.25
N GLN A 233 19.59 -14.53 -25.04
CA GLN A 233 19.98 -13.13 -24.83
C GLN A 233 21.47 -12.91 -25.11
N MET A 234 22.34 -13.87 -24.73
CA MET A 234 23.77 -13.80 -25.00
C MET A 234 24.07 -13.92 -26.51
N ASP A 235 23.42 -14.86 -27.20
CA ASP A 235 23.61 -15.06 -28.64
C ASP A 235 23.10 -13.84 -29.43
N LYS A 236 21.97 -13.26 -29.02
CA LYS A 236 21.43 -12.03 -29.60
C LYS A 236 22.36 -10.82 -29.38
N ALA A 237 22.96 -10.67 -28.21
CA ALA A 237 23.93 -9.62 -27.94
C ALA A 237 25.19 -9.79 -28.81
N ASN A 238 25.67 -11.00 -28.97
CA ASN A 238 26.84 -11.32 -29.81
C ASN A 238 26.56 -11.12 -31.30
N ALA A 239 25.36 -11.49 -31.79
CA ALA A 239 24.94 -11.25 -33.17
C ALA A 239 24.93 -9.75 -33.52
N GLY A 240 24.47 -8.90 -32.59
CA GLY A 240 24.49 -7.44 -32.73
C GLY A 240 25.90 -6.82 -32.79
N LEU A 241 26.94 -7.54 -32.35
CA LEU A 241 28.35 -7.11 -32.41
C LEU A 241 29.08 -7.67 -33.65
N SER A 242 28.50 -8.62 -34.38
CA SER A 242 29.11 -9.23 -35.58
C SER A 242 28.83 -8.43 -36.83
N LEU A 243 29.88 -8.05 -37.57
CA LEU A 243 29.77 -7.36 -38.86
C LEU A 243 29.08 -8.18 -39.96
N PHE A 244 28.95 -9.52 -39.76
CA PHE A 244 28.39 -10.48 -40.73
C PHE A 244 27.30 -11.37 -40.10
N GLY A 245 26.78 -11.00 -38.92
CA GLY A 245 25.78 -11.78 -38.22
C GLY A 245 24.41 -11.76 -38.88
N SER A 246 23.81 -12.93 -39.08
CA SER A 246 22.37 -13.03 -39.40
C SER A 246 21.55 -12.53 -38.21
N GLU A 247 20.49 -11.74 -38.47
CA GLU A 247 19.58 -11.23 -37.43
C GLU A 247 18.79 -12.35 -36.69
N ASP A 248 18.79 -13.58 -37.23
CA ASP A 248 18.03 -14.70 -36.73
C ASP A 248 18.89 -15.57 -35.76
N VAL A 249 18.66 -15.39 -34.46
CA VAL A 249 19.19 -16.28 -33.42
C VAL A 249 18.27 -17.49 -33.30
N THR A 250 18.69 -18.62 -33.90
CA THR A 250 17.97 -19.91 -33.78
C THR A 250 18.46 -20.69 -32.56
N VAL A 251 17.85 -20.43 -31.41
CA VAL A 251 18.05 -21.29 -30.23
C VAL A 251 16.85 -22.23 -30.12
N VAL A 252 17.11 -23.54 -30.04
CA VAL A 252 16.05 -24.56 -29.94
C VAL A 252 15.35 -24.43 -28.57
N HIS A 253 14.03 -24.33 -28.60
CA HIS A 253 13.20 -24.32 -27.38
C HIS A 253 13.39 -25.63 -26.59
N PRO A 254 13.54 -25.58 -25.27
CA PRO A 254 13.46 -26.80 -24.47
C PRO A 254 12.06 -27.43 -24.63
N PRO A 255 11.98 -28.77 -24.69
CA PRO A 255 10.69 -29.45 -24.78
C PRO A 255 9.84 -29.14 -23.53
N LEU A 256 8.55 -28.90 -23.73
CA LEU A 256 7.59 -28.87 -22.64
C LEU A 256 7.47 -30.28 -22.06
N PRO A 257 7.45 -30.45 -20.73
CA PRO A 257 7.28 -31.74 -20.06
C PRO A 257 5.90 -32.34 -20.29
#